data_b1a14a1f611ceb96f9a19c7f2ab92b74
#
_entry.id   b1a14a1f611ceb96f9a19c7f2ab92b74
#
_cell.length_a   1.000
_cell.length_b   1.000
_cell.length_c   1.000
_cell.angle_alpha   90.00
_cell.angle_beta   90.00
_cell.angle_gamma   90.00
#
_symmetry.space_group_name_H-M   'P 1'
#
loop_
_entity.id
_entity.type
_entity.pdbx_description
1 polymer ?
#
loop_
_entity_poly.entity_id
_entity_poly.type
_entity_poly.pdbx_seq_one_letter_code
_entity_poly.pdbx_strand_id
1 'polypeptide(L)'
;MRFIDANVFIYAVLKPKTALPEAILRKKTAAKKIFLRVNTGEPVTTTTVHLSEVANVQEDAAGIAFTGDLISAILTKPTITVEPVSADDYRESIQLARKSAISINDALAIIIMEREGIDEIYTFDRHFNQAKVRIVQE
;
A
#
# COMPACT_ATOMS: atom_id res chain seq x y z
N MET A 1 10.83 10.53 1.67
CA MET A 1 9.94 9.66 0.87
C MET A 1 9.22 8.70 1.79
N ARG A 2 7.99 8.36 1.48
CA ARG A 2 7.19 7.39 2.25
C ARG A 2 6.88 6.17 1.41
N PHE A 3 6.73 5.03 2.08
CA PHE A 3 6.15 3.85 1.47
C PHE A 3 4.62 3.99 1.51
N ILE A 4 3.93 3.47 0.49
CA ILE A 4 2.46 3.46 0.45
C ILE A 4 1.95 2.02 0.35
N ASP A 5 1.17 1.61 1.34
CA ASP A 5 0.61 0.27 1.44
C ASP A 5 -0.60 0.11 0.51
N ALA A 6 -0.87 -1.14 0.12
CA ALA A 6 -1.98 -1.48 -0.77
C ALA A 6 -3.33 -0.97 -0.26
N ASN A 7 -3.58 -1.02 1.06
CA ASN A 7 -4.87 -0.62 1.62
C ASN A 7 -5.19 0.85 1.38
N VAL A 8 -4.19 1.73 1.25
CA VAL A 8 -4.43 3.14 0.93
C VAL A 8 -5.03 3.29 -0.46
N PHE A 9 -4.48 2.59 -1.46
CA PHE A 9 -5.05 2.58 -2.81
C PHE A 9 -6.46 2.01 -2.81
N ILE A 10 -6.65 0.90 -2.09
CA ILE A 10 -7.94 0.21 -2.02
C ILE A 10 -9.02 1.12 -1.45
N TYR A 11 -8.77 1.76 -0.30
CA TYR A 11 -9.74 2.67 0.31
C TYR A 11 -9.99 3.92 -0.53
N ALA A 12 -8.96 4.46 -1.18
CA ALA A 12 -9.11 5.67 -1.99
C ALA A 12 -10.12 5.50 -3.14
N VAL A 13 -10.15 4.31 -3.75
CA VAL A 13 -11.03 4.03 -4.90
C VAL A 13 -12.27 3.21 -4.52
N LEU A 14 -12.47 2.92 -3.24
CA LEU A 14 -13.61 2.14 -2.76
C LEU A 14 -14.93 2.82 -3.15
N LYS A 15 -15.79 2.09 -3.88
CA LYS A 15 -17.13 2.53 -4.27
C LYS A 15 -18.15 1.68 -3.53
N PRO A 16 -18.76 2.20 -2.45
CA PRO A 16 -19.72 1.43 -1.67
C PRO A 16 -21.03 1.25 -2.44
N LYS A 17 -21.60 0.04 -2.37
CA LYS A 17 -22.94 -0.24 -2.86
C LYS A 17 -24.01 0.13 -1.84
N THR A 18 -23.63 0.28 -0.58
CA THR A 18 -24.49 0.65 0.56
C THR A 18 -23.74 1.67 1.42
N ALA A 19 -24.45 2.26 2.41
CA ALA A 19 -23.81 3.17 3.35
C ALA A 19 -22.68 2.47 4.10
N LEU A 20 -21.51 3.12 4.17
CA LEU A 20 -20.33 2.58 4.85
C LEU A 20 -20.37 2.89 6.34
N PRO A 21 -19.85 1.96 7.20
CA PRO A 21 -19.56 2.30 8.58
C PRO A 21 -18.66 3.53 8.67
N GLU A 22 -18.82 4.31 9.73
CA GLU A 22 -18.07 5.55 9.92
C GLU A 22 -16.56 5.34 9.90
N ALA A 23 -16.07 4.25 10.51
CA ALA A 23 -14.64 3.93 10.53
C ALA A 23 -14.07 3.71 9.12
N ILE A 24 -14.83 3.03 8.26
CA ILE A 24 -14.44 2.81 6.85
C ILE A 24 -14.46 4.12 6.07
N LEU A 25 -15.49 4.94 6.30
CA LEU A 25 -15.60 6.25 5.63
C LEU A 25 -14.44 7.18 5.99
N ARG A 26 -13.99 7.16 7.26
CA ARG A 26 -12.80 7.91 7.69
C ARG A 26 -11.53 7.47 6.96
N LYS A 27 -11.34 6.17 6.82
CA LYS A 27 -10.20 5.61 6.08
C LYS A 27 -10.24 6.02 4.61
N LYS A 28 -11.42 5.96 3.99
CA LYS A 28 -11.60 6.41 2.61
C LYS A 28 -11.25 7.89 2.45
N THR A 29 -11.72 8.74 3.36
CA THR A 29 -11.44 10.18 3.34
C THR A 29 -9.93 10.44 3.50
N ALA A 30 -9.29 9.77 4.46
CA ALA A 30 -7.85 9.88 4.68
C ALA A 30 -7.05 9.38 3.46
N ALA A 31 -7.45 8.26 2.88
CA ALA A 31 -6.80 7.70 1.68
C ALA A 31 -6.88 8.65 0.48
N LYS A 32 -8.02 9.31 0.28
CA LYS A 32 -8.18 10.32 -0.78
C LYS A 32 -7.25 11.52 -0.57
N LYS A 33 -7.08 11.97 0.67
CA LYS A 33 -6.14 13.05 1.00
C LYS A 33 -4.69 12.65 0.69
N ILE A 34 -4.30 11.44 1.04
CA ILE A 34 -2.97 10.90 0.72
C ILE A 34 -2.78 10.86 -0.80
N PHE A 35 -3.77 10.36 -1.52
CA PHE A 35 -3.73 10.30 -2.99
C PHE A 35 -3.59 11.69 -3.61
N LEU A 36 -4.28 12.69 -3.05
CA LEU A 36 -4.18 14.06 -3.52
C LEU A 36 -2.73 14.58 -3.36
N ARG A 37 -2.09 14.30 -2.23
CA ARG A 37 -0.68 14.67 -2.03
C ARG A 37 0.24 14.02 -3.06
N VAL A 38 0.04 12.73 -3.33
CA VAL A 38 0.81 12.01 -4.35
C VAL A 38 0.56 12.59 -5.74
N ASN A 39 -0.69 12.91 -6.06
CA ASN A 39 -1.05 13.51 -7.35
C ASN A 39 -0.49 14.92 -7.53
N THR A 40 -0.22 15.63 -6.45
CA THR A 40 0.30 17.00 -6.49
C THR A 40 1.81 17.07 -6.28
N GLY A 41 2.51 15.92 -6.23
CA GLY A 41 3.96 15.90 -6.29
C GLY A 41 4.69 15.16 -5.19
N GLU A 42 3.99 14.63 -4.16
CA GLU A 42 4.68 13.86 -3.12
C GLU A 42 5.14 12.51 -3.66
N PRO A 43 6.47 12.22 -3.62
CA PRO A 43 6.97 10.93 -4.08
C PRO A 43 6.69 9.84 -3.05
N VAL A 44 6.27 8.66 -3.53
CA VAL A 44 6.05 7.47 -2.71
C VAL A 44 6.62 6.24 -3.40
N THR A 45 6.87 5.21 -2.60
CA THR A 45 7.31 3.90 -3.07
C THR A 45 6.31 2.84 -2.66
N THR A 46 6.02 1.91 -3.56
CA THR A 46 5.29 0.68 -3.27
C THR A 46 6.01 -0.48 -3.96
N THR A 47 5.43 -1.68 -3.95
CA THR A 47 6.04 -2.85 -4.59
C THR A 47 5.08 -3.54 -5.54
N THR A 48 5.62 -4.44 -6.38
CA THR A 48 4.81 -5.30 -7.25
C THR A 48 3.87 -6.22 -6.48
N VAL A 49 4.24 -6.63 -5.26
CA VAL A 49 3.37 -7.45 -4.40
C VAL A 49 2.19 -6.64 -3.87
N HIS A 50 2.42 -5.41 -3.45
CA HIS A 50 1.35 -4.50 -2.99
C HIS A 50 0.42 -4.15 -4.14
N LEU A 51 0.97 -3.96 -5.33
CA LEU A 51 0.19 -3.73 -6.53
C LEU A 51 -0.71 -4.94 -6.87
N SER A 52 -0.19 -6.16 -6.67
CA SER A 52 -0.98 -7.40 -6.83
C SER A 52 -2.13 -7.49 -5.83
N GLU A 53 -1.93 -7.06 -4.59
CA GLU A 53 -3.01 -6.99 -3.59
C GLU A 53 -4.12 -6.04 -4.04
N VAL A 54 -3.76 -4.85 -4.55
CA VAL A 54 -4.73 -3.90 -5.10
C VAL A 54 -5.50 -4.54 -6.24
N ALA A 55 -4.82 -5.20 -7.17
CA ALA A 55 -5.45 -5.85 -8.31
C ALA A 55 -6.45 -6.92 -7.85
N ASN A 56 -6.07 -7.80 -6.93
CA ASN A 56 -6.93 -8.87 -6.46
C ASN A 56 -8.22 -8.34 -5.82
N VAL A 57 -8.11 -7.33 -4.96
CA VAL A 57 -9.28 -6.75 -4.30
C VAL A 57 -10.18 -6.02 -5.28
N GLN A 58 -9.60 -5.24 -6.18
CA GLN A 58 -10.37 -4.42 -7.12
C GLN A 58 -11.02 -5.24 -8.24
N GLU A 59 -10.42 -6.32 -8.68
CA GLU A 59 -11.05 -7.21 -9.65
C GLU A 59 -12.37 -7.77 -9.12
N ASP A 60 -12.40 -8.17 -7.86
CA ASP A 60 -13.62 -8.65 -7.22
C ASP A 60 -14.64 -7.53 -7.00
N ALA A 61 -14.19 -6.36 -6.60
CA ALA A 61 -15.07 -5.25 -6.21
C ALA A 61 -15.59 -4.44 -7.41
N ALA A 62 -14.78 -4.25 -8.47
CA ALA A 62 -15.07 -3.31 -9.54
C ALA A 62 -14.80 -3.85 -10.95
N GLY A 63 -14.34 -5.10 -11.09
CA GLY A 63 -14.11 -5.76 -12.36
C GLY A 63 -12.74 -5.49 -12.98
N ILE A 64 -12.44 -6.24 -14.03
CA ILE A 64 -11.13 -6.26 -14.69
C ILE A 64 -10.81 -4.94 -15.40
N ALA A 65 -11.78 -4.35 -16.10
CA ALA A 65 -11.56 -3.12 -16.87
C ALA A 65 -11.17 -1.95 -15.97
N PHE A 66 -11.90 -1.72 -14.89
CA PHE A 66 -11.58 -0.66 -13.91
C PHE A 66 -10.22 -0.91 -13.26
N THR A 67 -9.96 -2.16 -12.86
CA THR A 67 -8.70 -2.53 -12.21
C THR A 67 -7.52 -2.31 -13.13
N GLY A 68 -7.64 -2.70 -14.41
CA GLY A 68 -6.59 -2.46 -15.41
C GLY A 68 -6.26 -0.97 -15.56
N ASP A 69 -7.28 -0.12 -15.60
CA ASP A 69 -7.09 1.33 -15.67
C ASP A 69 -6.39 1.87 -14.42
N LEU A 70 -6.79 1.40 -13.24
CA LEU A 70 -6.17 1.81 -11.97
C LEU A 70 -4.70 1.41 -11.90
N ILE A 71 -4.39 0.15 -12.20
CA ILE A 71 -3.00 -0.35 -12.16
C ILE A 71 -2.14 0.40 -13.18
N SER A 72 -2.66 0.62 -14.38
CA SER A 72 -1.97 1.40 -15.41
C SER A 72 -1.68 2.82 -14.94
N ALA A 73 -2.65 3.47 -14.29
CA ALA A 73 -2.47 4.81 -13.74
C ALA A 73 -1.37 4.85 -12.66
N ILE A 74 -1.35 3.86 -11.77
CA ILE A 74 -0.31 3.75 -10.75
C ILE A 74 1.08 3.59 -11.38
N LEU A 75 1.20 2.68 -12.38
CA LEU A 75 2.47 2.39 -13.04
C LEU A 75 3.02 3.58 -13.84
N THR A 76 2.16 4.44 -14.34
CA THR A 76 2.57 5.57 -15.19
C THR A 76 2.73 6.88 -14.42
N LYS A 77 2.33 6.94 -13.14
CA LYS A 77 2.42 8.17 -12.34
C LYS A 77 3.87 8.44 -11.92
N PRO A 78 4.44 9.61 -12.27
CA PRO A 78 5.86 9.90 -12.00
C PRO A 78 6.21 9.92 -10.50
N THR A 79 5.24 10.18 -9.63
CA THR A 79 5.45 10.26 -8.17
C THR A 79 5.45 8.88 -7.50
N ILE A 80 5.02 7.83 -8.18
CA ILE A 80 4.95 6.49 -7.62
C ILE A 80 6.06 5.62 -8.20
N THR A 81 6.97 5.18 -7.34
CA THR A 81 7.97 4.16 -7.68
C THR A 81 7.43 2.79 -7.28
N VAL A 82 7.37 1.86 -8.23
CA VAL A 82 6.96 0.47 -7.97
C VAL A 82 8.20 -0.41 -7.99
N GLU A 83 8.64 -0.85 -6.82
CA GLU A 83 9.83 -1.70 -6.68
C GLU A 83 9.50 -3.17 -6.98
N PRO A 84 10.29 -3.87 -7.78
CA PRO A 84 10.10 -5.28 -8.02
C PRO A 84 10.46 -6.09 -6.77
N VAL A 85 9.70 -7.15 -6.51
CA VAL A 85 9.97 -8.09 -5.41
C VAL A 85 10.51 -9.39 -6.00
N SER A 86 11.70 -9.79 -5.54
CA SER A 86 12.38 -11.02 -5.99
C SER A 86 12.09 -12.20 -5.07
N ALA A 87 12.48 -13.40 -5.52
CA ALA A 87 12.42 -14.60 -4.68
C ALA A 87 13.31 -14.45 -3.43
N ASP A 88 14.47 -13.81 -3.56
CA ASP A 88 15.36 -13.54 -2.42
C ASP A 88 14.71 -12.58 -1.41
N ASP A 89 13.95 -11.60 -1.87
CA ASP A 89 13.18 -10.71 -0.99
C ASP A 89 12.18 -11.51 -0.16
N TYR A 90 11.51 -12.50 -0.75
CA TYR A 90 10.61 -13.40 -0.02
C TYR A 90 11.36 -14.21 1.04
N ARG A 91 12.54 -14.76 0.72
CA ARG A 91 13.34 -15.52 1.68
C ARG A 91 13.71 -14.67 2.89
N GLU A 92 14.12 -13.44 2.66
CA GLU A 92 14.44 -12.47 3.72
C GLU A 92 13.18 -12.10 4.52
N SER A 93 12.05 -11.90 3.86
CA SER A 93 10.79 -11.51 4.52
C SER A 93 10.25 -12.60 5.45
N ILE A 94 10.46 -13.88 5.13
CA ILE A 94 10.03 -15.00 5.98
C ILE A 94 10.70 -14.92 7.36
N GLN A 95 11.99 -14.60 7.39
CA GLN A 95 12.72 -14.48 8.66
C GLN A 95 12.18 -13.33 9.50
N LEU A 96 11.95 -12.18 8.89
CA LEU A 96 11.39 -11.01 9.57
C LEU A 96 9.96 -11.26 10.04
N ALA A 97 9.12 -11.88 9.21
CA ALA A 97 7.74 -12.21 9.54
C ALA A 97 7.65 -13.10 10.77
N ARG A 98 8.49 -14.14 10.84
CA ARG A 98 8.55 -15.05 11.99
C ARG A 98 9.01 -14.35 13.26
N LYS A 99 10.06 -13.51 13.15
CA LYS A 99 10.61 -12.79 14.29
C LYS A 99 9.64 -11.77 14.86
N SER A 100 8.91 -11.06 14.00
CA SER A 100 8.07 -9.93 14.38
C SER A 100 6.58 -10.26 14.43
N ALA A 101 6.18 -11.49 14.10
CA ALA A 101 4.79 -11.95 14.04
C ALA A 101 3.90 -11.05 13.16
N ILE A 102 4.39 -10.69 11.99
CA ILE A 102 3.68 -9.92 10.98
C ILE A 102 3.52 -10.75 9.70
N SER A 103 2.64 -10.31 8.80
CA SER A 103 2.45 -11.01 7.53
C SER A 103 3.69 -10.92 6.64
N ILE A 104 3.81 -11.86 5.70
CA ILE A 104 4.90 -11.85 4.70
C ILE A 104 4.88 -10.56 3.89
N ASN A 105 3.70 -10.08 3.48
CA ASN A 105 3.59 -8.86 2.70
C ASN A 105 3.98 -7.62 3.49
N ASP A 106 3.65 -7.55 4.79
CA ASP A 106 4.09 -6.47 5.66
C ASP A 106 5.60 -6.51 5.86
N ALA A 107 6.16 -7.71 6.01
CA ALA A 107 7.61 -7.90 6.12
C ALA A 107 8.34 -7.46 4.83
N LEU A 108 7.76 -7.76 3.65
CA LEU A 108 8.30 -7.30 2.37
C LEU A 108 8.34 -5.76 2.29
N ALA A 109 7.28 -5.10 2.74
CA ALA A 109 7.27 -3.64 2.80
C ALA A 109 8.43 -3.10 3.66
N ILE A 110 8.62 -3.67 4.84
CA ILE A 110 9.68 -3.24 5.76
C ILE A 110 11.07 -3.45 5.17
N ILE A 111 11.31 -4.59 4.51
CA ILE A 111 12.60 -4.90 3.88
C ILE A 111 12.91 -3.89 2.77
N ILE A 112 11.93 -3.58 1.93
CA ILE A 112 12.10 -2.58 0.88
C ILE A 112 12.33 -1.19 1.49
N MET A 113 11.58 -0.83 2.53
CA MET A 113 11.76 0.44 3.24
C MET A 113 13.18 0.57 3.81
N GLU A 114 13.70 -0.46 4.46
CA GLU A 114 15.07 -0.46 5.00
C GLU A 114 16.09 -0.30 3.88
N ARG A 115 15.91 -1.00 2.78
CA ARG A 115 16.81 -0.94 1.62
C ARG A 115 16.87 0.46 1.01
N GLU A 116 15.72 1.15 0.97
CA GLU A 116 15.59 2.48 0.38
C GLU A 116 15.78 3.62 1.37
N GLY A 117 16.04 3.31 2.65
CA GLY A 117 16.19 4.34 3.69
C GLY A 117 14.89 5.06 4.03
N ILE A 118 13.75 4.38 3.91
CA ILE A 118 12.42 4.92 4.20
C ILE A 118 12.00 4.48 5.59
N ASP A 119 11.58 5.42 6.43
CA ASP A 119 11.16 5.16 7.81
C ASP A 119 9.68 5.45 8.08
N GLU A 120 8.96 6.00 7.10
CA GLU A 120 7.54 6.32 7.20
C GLU A 120 6.71 5.55 6.18
N ILE A 121 5.52 5.09 6.63
CA ILE A 121 4.60 4.34 5.77
C ILE A 121 3.19 4.91 5.88
N TYR A 122 2.57 5.14 4.72
CA TYR A 122 1.13 5.36 4.63
C TYR A 122 0.42 4.00 4.68
N THR A 123 -0.26 3.73 5.77
CA THR A 123 -1.03 2.50 5.95
C THR A 123 -2.13 2.70 7.00
N PHE A 124 -3.19 1.91 6.88
CA PHE A 124 -4.23 1.81 7.92
C PHE A 124 -4.07 0.55 8.77
N ASP A 125 -3.01 -0.23 8.54
CA ASP A 125 -2.72 -1.44 9.30
C ASP A 125 -1.82 -1.12 10.49
N ARG A 126 -2.35 -1.35 11.70
CA ARG A 126 -1.62 -1.09 12.94
C ARG A 126 -0.54 -2.12 13.25
N HIS A 127 -0.49 -3.24 12.53
CA HIS A 127 0.55 -4.26 12.73
C HIS A 127 1.95 -3.69 12.51
N PHE A 128 2.11 -2.64 11.72
CA PHE A 128 3.38 -1.95 11.52
C PHE A 128 3.90 -1.25 12.78
N ASN A 129 3.09 -1.06 13.82
CA ASN A 129 3.55 -0.54 15.11
C ASN A 129 4.58 -1.47 15.78
N GLN A 130 4.62 -2.75 15.40
CA GLN A 130 5.57 -3.73 15.92
C GLN A 130 6.93 -3.66 15.21
N ALA A 131 7.05 -2.86 14.17
CA ALA A 131 8.27 -2.64 13.42
C ALA A 131 8.84 -1.24 13.70
N LYS A 132 10.10 -0.99 13.32
CA LYS A 132 10.75 0.32 13.51
C LYS A 132 10.36 1.29 12.38
N VAL A 133 9.07 1.36 12.07
CA VAL A 133 8.54 2.27 11.04
C VAL A 133 7.47 3.16 11.64
N ARG A 134 7.36 4.36 11.14
CA ARG A 134 6.35 5.32 11.60
C ARG A 134 5.16 5.33 10.67
N ILE A 135 3.99 5.04 11.23
CA ILE A 135 2.72 5.02 10.49
C ILE A 135 2.22 6.44 10.30
N VAL A 136 1.82 6.76 9.07
CA VAL A 136 1.16 8.01 8.71
C VAL A 136 -0.19 7.65 8.09
N GLN A 137 -1.28 8.25 8.60
CA GLN A 137 -2.63 7.93 8.16
C GLN A 137 -3.36 9.10 7.49
N GLU A 138 -2.70 10.22 7.32
CA GLU A 138 -3.24 11.37 6.59
C GLU A 138 -2.17 12.39 6.15
#